data_342370673a181a66858d4e8f5d1db38a
#
_entry.id   342370673a181a66858d4e8f5d1db38a
#
_cell.length_a   1.000
_cell.length_b   1.000
_cell.length_c   1.000
_cell.angle_alpha   90.00
_cell.angle_beta   90.00
_cell.angle_gamma   90.00
#
_symmetry.space_group_name_H-M   'P 1'
#
loop_
_entity.id
_entity.type
_entity.pdbx_description
1 polymer ?
#
loop_
_entity_poly.entity_id
_entity_poly.type
_entity_poly.pdbx_seq_one_letter_code
_entity_poly.pdbx_strand_id
1 'polypeptide(L)'
;MKEQVRDRMLMSGCEGEENGYNTQLLYFTCSPLTVDDRYLFLITDKGGSPNVCVRDLVTGEEKILTDNQDGVMKCYVYFDCQPGRGLSKASVCLDTERAIAYYIRDNRICRVNLDGEEKILAEVPEDRVTAFTHVSSDGRFLCVPMTDDRALDYDPETEGSGLDRRPVYDIDGRVQEEGLSSWLCVYDTESGRLLYEKEIPRCWITHVQFNPADPEIIMYNHEWSSFDCGIRRIWIYDHRKDDIIRVRTEGNDTLGDTRGYPRKGGDWVCHEMWSDDGKIIIYHGGYEDGPAMVGRFELSTGRYWEIALPDDYNAYGHFTMDHDMNLVCDGYFKFPEDIKIVRENSTDNGPDPHKKDGEYICKVIPDWDKGTLKWIPQCRHESDWLGQDAHPHPVYSHAGDRIFFNSRSGKYVKVYCIEVKE
;
A
#
# COMPACT_ATOMS: atom_id res chain seq x y z
N MET A 1 13.86 -25.77 13.80
CA MET A 1 13.46 -24.41 13.39
C MET A 1 11.96 -24.23 13.21
N LYS A 2 11.20 -25.24 12.73
CA LYS A 2 9.72 -25.15 12.64
C LYS A 2 9.00 -24.91 13.98
N GLU A 3 9.61 -25.26 15.11
CA GLU A 3 9.06 -25.03 16.47
C GLU A 3 9.17 -23.60 16.99
N GLN A 4 9.71 -22.68 16.19
CA GLN A 4 9.96 -21.30 16.62
C GLN A 4 9.00 -20.26 16.01
N VAL A 5 8.09 -20.67 15.14
CA VAL A 5 7.10 -19.79 14.53
C VAL A 5 5.91 -19.62 15.48
N ARG A 6 5.52 -18.39 15.76
CA ARG A 6 4.43 -18.09 16.70
C ARG A 6 3.07 -18.29 16.08
N ASP A 7 2.09 -18.60 16.92
CA ASP A 7 0.68 -18.56 16.56
C ASP A 7 0.25 -17.10 16.38
N ARG A 8 -0.58 -16.88 15.37
CA ARG A 8 -1.18 -15.58 15.09
C ARG A 8 -2.47 -15.41 15.87
N MET A 9 -2.70 -14.20 16.37
CA MET A 9 -3.92 -13.83 17.09
C MET A 9 -4.90 -13.17 16.12
N LEU A 10 -6.16 -13.65 16.07
CA LEU A 10 -7.21 -13.00 15.32
C LEU A 10 -7.57 -11.66 15.98
N MET A 11 -7.41 -10.57 15.24
CA MET A 11 -7.75 -9.23 15.71
C MET A 11 -9.15 -8.82 15.28
N SER A 12 -9.51 -9.06 14.03
CA SER A 12 -10.84 -8.72 13.52
C SER A 12 -11.21 -9.66 12.38
N GLY A 13 -12.49 -9.94 12.26
CA GLY A 13 -13.06 -10.82 11.25
C GLY A 13 -13.92 -11.91 11.87
N CYS A 14 -14.52 -12.72 11.02
CA CYS A 14 -15.42 -13.78 11.42
C CYS A 14 -14.68 -15.12 11.57
N GLU A 15 -14.87 -15.85 12.65
CA GLU A 15 -14.27 -17.19 12.83
C GLU A 15 -14.95 -18.25 11.94
N GLY A 16 -16.23 -18.03 11.56
CA GLY A 16 -17.00 -18.97 10.71
C GLY A 16 -17.23 -18.40 9.31
N GLU A 17 -17.55 -19.32 8.37
CA GLU A 17 -17.86 -18.91 6.98
C GLU A 17 -19.33 -18.60 6.76
N GLU A 18 -20.20 -18.98 7.66
CA GLU A 18 -21.63 -18.74 7.59
C GLU A 18 -21.91 -17.33 8.12
N ASN A 19 -22.46 -16.44 7.27
CA ASN A 19 -22.63 -15.00 7.55
C ASN A 19 -21.32 -14.25 7.85
N GLY A 20 -20.21 -14.67 7.25
CA GLY A 20 -18.94 -14.00 7.41
C GLY A 20 -18.88 -12.66 6.67
N TYR A 21 -17.87 -11.88 7.01
CA TYR A 21 -17.60 -10.56 6.45
C TYR A 21 -16.08 -10.36 6.32
N ASN A 22 -15.70 -9.45 5.42
CA ASN A 22 -14.33 -9.05 5.28
C ASN A 22 -13.96 -7.96 6.29
N THR A 23 -12.73 -8.03 6.79
CA THR A 23 -12.09 -6.95 7.52
C THR A 23 -10.64 -6.88 7.10
N GLN A 24 -10.15 -5.67 6.82
CA GLN A 24 -8.80 -5.44 6.34
C GLN A 24 -8.16 -4.22 6.98
N LEU A 25 -6.83 -4.21 7.01
CA LEU A 25 -6.02 -3.06 7.38
C LEU A 25 -6.19 -1.94 6.36
N LEU A 26 -5.87 -0.71 6.77
CA LEU A 26 -5.65 0.40 5.86
C LEU A 26 -4.46 0.06 4.95
N TYR A 27 -4.34 0.79 3.83
CA TYR A 27 -3.23 0.58 2.92
C TYR A 27 -1.92 0.99 3.59
N PHE A 28 -0.83 0.28 3.31
CA PHE A 28 0.46 0.38 3.99
C PHE A 28 1.10 1.78 3.97
N THR A 29 0.64 2.68 3.10
CA THR A 29 1.14 4.07 3.03
C THR A 29 0.82 4.90 4.28
N CYS A 30 -0.06 4.41 5.15
CA CYS A 30 -0.33 5.02 6.45
C CYS A 30 -0.44 3.94 7.54
N SER A 31 -0.09 4.30 8.79
CA SER A 31 -0.35 3.41 9.92
C SER A 31 -1.87 3.28 10.16
N PRO A 32 -2.39 2.07 10.39
CA PRO A 32 -3.77 1.87 10.83
C PRO A 32 -3.98 2.09 12.34
N LEU A 33 -2.93 2.41 13.07
CA LEU A 33 -2.93 2.52 14.53
C LEU A 33 -2.84 3.98 14.97
N THR A 34 -3.50 4.31 16.08
CA THR A 34 -3.20 5.55 16.80
C THR A 34 -1.79 5.50 17.40
N VAL A 35 -1.16 6.66 17.59
CA VAL A 35 0.24 6.76 18.04
C VAL A 35 0.51 6.06 19.37
N ASP A 36 -0.51 5.90 20.22
CA ASP A 36 -0.45 5.19 21.49
C ASP A 36 -0.71 3.68 21.35
N ASP A 37 -0.87 3.18 20.13
CA ASP A 37 -1.20 1.78 19.80
C ASP A 37 -2.49 1.26 20.45
N ARG A 38 -3.39 2.17 20.84
CA ARG A 38 -4.63 1.79 21.49
C ARG A 38 -5.73 1.43 20.53
N TYR A 39 -5.89 2.21 19.46
CA TYR A 39 -6.98 2.02 18.50
C TYR A 39 -6.45 1.56 17.14
N LEU A 40 -6.99 0.45 16.66
CA LEU A 40 -6.72 -0.10 15.34
C LEU A 40 -7.89 0.24 14.41
N PHE A 41 -7.63 1.07 13.41
CA PHE A 41 -8.59 1.43 12.37
C PHE A 41 -8.57 0.39 11.25
N LEU A 42 -9.74 0.02 10.79
CA LEU A 42 -9.96 -1.06 9.84
C LEU A 42 -11.07 -0.68 8.86
N ILE A 43 -11.14 -1.40 7.76
CA ILE A 43 -12.26 -1.36 6.82
C ILE A 43 -12.98 -2.69 6.92
N THR A 44 -14.32 -2.67 7.04
CA THR A 44 -15.12 -3.89 7.14
C THR A 44 -16.40 -3.77 6.31
N ASP A 45 -16.87 -4.88 5.73
CA ASP A 45 -18.21 -4.96 5.11
C ASP A 45 -19.25 -5.63 6.03
N LYS A 46 -18.96 -5.67 7.32
CA LYS A 46 -19.92 -6.13 8.33
C LYS A 46 -21.19 -5.29 8.29
N GLY A 47 -22.29 -5.92 7.92
CA GLY A 47 -23.56 -5.21 7.68
C GLY A 47 -23.90 -5.02 6.21
N GLY A 48 -23.04 -5.44 5.29
CA GLY A 48 -23.31 -5.54 3.85
C GLY A 48 -22.65 -4.47 2.98
N SER A 49 -22.14 -3.39 3.56
CA SER A 49 -21.42 -2.33 2.83
C SER A 49 -20.10 -1.99 3.51
N PRO A 50 -19.07 -1.58 2.75
CA PRO A 50 -17.78 -1.17 3.32
C PRO A 50 -17.92 0.05 4.23
N ASN A 51 -17.38 -0.07 5.43
CA ASN A 51 -17.38 0.98 6.45
C ASN A 51 -16.03 1.05 7.16
N VAL A 52 -15.66 2.22 7.66
CA VAL A 52 -14.56 2.38 8.60
C VAL A 52 -15.01 1.86 9.96
N CYS A 53 -14.22 1.01 10.56
CA CYS A 53 -14.42 0.58 11.94
C CYS A 53 -13.14 0.75 12.75
N VAL A 54 -13.29 0.74 14.07
CA VAL A 54 -12.17 0.83 15.00
C VAL A 54 -12.28 -0.28 16.04
N ARG A 55 -11.14 -0.88 16.38
CA ARG A 55 -11.00 -1.80 17.50
C ARG A 55 -10.16 -1.16 18.60
N ASP A 56 -10.69 -1.08 19.81
CA ASP A 56 -9.92 -0.78 21.01
C ASP A 56 -9.11 -2.02 21.39
N LEU A 57 -7.78 -1.93 21.32
CA LEU A 57 -6.88 -3.07 21.57
C LEU A 57 -6.75 -3.41 23.06
N VAL A 58 -7.23 -2.53 23.94
CA VAL A 58 -7.24 -2.77 25.40
C VAL A 58 -8.51 -3.53 25.82
N THR A 59 -9.68 -3.09 25.32
CA THR A 59 -10.95 -3.71 25.69
C THR A 59 -11.37 -4.83 24.72
N GLY A 60 -10.86 -4.83 23.50
CA GLY A 60 -11.25 -5.73 22.42
C GLY A 60 -12.57 -5.34 21.75
N GLU A 61 -13.18 -4.22 22.13
CA GLU A 61 -14.43 -3.75 21.53
C GLU A 61 -14.21 -3.20 20.11
N GLU A 62 -15.15 -3.51 19.21
CA GLU A 62 -15.20 -2.97 17.86
C GLU A 62 -16.40 -2.03 17.70
N LYS A 63 -16.17 -0.89 17.04
CA LYS A 63 -17.20 0.09 16.71
C LYS A 63 -17.11 0.43 15.22
N ILE A 64 -18.23 0.34 14.50
CA ILE A 64 -18.37 0.88 13.15
C ILE A 64 -18.55 2.39 13.28
N LEU A 65 -17.71 3.16 12.59
CA LEU A 65 -17.68 4.62 12.69
C LEU A 65 -18.50 5.31 11.61
N THR A 66 -18.70 4.67 10.45
CA THR A 66 -19.42 5.23 9.31
C THR A 66 -20.68 4.43 9.01
N ASP A 67 -21.66 5.06 8.37
CA ASP A 67 -22.91 4.43 7.94
C ASP A 67 -23.01 4.48 6.41
N ASN A 68 -22.12 3.75 5.74
CA ASN A 68 -22.19 3.59 4.29
C ASN A 68 -23.21 2.49 3.97
N GLN A 69 -24.32 2.85 3.35
CA GLN A 69 -25.39 1.92 3.00
C GLN A 69 -25.31 1.48 1.54
N ASP A 70 -24.89 2.39 0.69
CA ASP A 70 -24.82 2.19 -0.75
C ASP A 70 -23.44 2.57 -1.28
N GLY A 71 -22.92 1.74 -2.16
CA GLY A 71 -21.66 2.05 -2.85
C GLY A 71 -20.42 1.62 -2.08
N VAL A 72 -19.29 1.96 -2.63
CA VAL A 72 -17.97 1.55 -2.19
C VAL A 72 -17.25 2.78 -1.66
N MET A 73 -16.45 2.63 -0.61
CA MET A 73 -15.42 3.59 -0.27
C MET A 73 -14.34 3.47 -1.35
N LYS A 74 -14.42 4.34 -2.36
CA LYS A 74 -13.69 4.15 -3.61
C LYS A 74 -12.21 4.50 -3.48
N CYS A 75 -11.37 3.56 -3.90
CA CYS A 75 -10.13 3.86 -4.55
C CYS A 75 -10.13 3.12 -5.89
N TYR A 76 -10.03 3.81 -7.00
CA TYR A 76 -10.15 3.17 -8.32
C TYR A 76 -8.97 2.26 -8.70
N VAL A 77 -7.89 2.31 -7.94
CA VAL A 77 -6.67 1.55 -8.22
C VAL A 77 -6.90 0.03 -8.17
N TYR A 78 -7.87 -0.42 -7.38
CA TYR A 78 -8.18 -1.85 -7.22
C TYR A 78 -9.68 -2.07 -7.14
N PHE A 79 -10.26 -2.45 -8.27
CA PHE A 79 -11.72 -2.57 -8.43
C PHE A 79 -12.33 -3.94 -8.08
N ASP A 80 -11.57 -4.85 -7.50
CA ASP A 80 -12.05 -6.21 -7.22
C ASP A 80 -12.92 -6.30 -5.94
N CYS A 81 -13.98 -5.50 -5.88
CA CYS A 81 -15.04 -5.67 -4.88
C CYS A 81 -15.93 -6.86 -5.24
N GLN A 82 -15.39 -8.08 -5.21
CA GLN A 82 -16.23 -9.25 -5.36
C GLN A 82 -16.62 -9.79 -3.99
N PRO A 83 -17.89 -10.18 -3.76
CA PRO A 83 -18.29 -10.86 -2.54
C PRO A 83 -17.37 -12.03 -2.24
N GLY A 84 -16.79 -12.05 -1.04
CA GLY A 84 -15.85 -13.08 -0.61
C GLY A 84 -14.40 -12.92 -1.10
N ARG A 85 -14.07 -11.82 -1.82
CA ARG A 85 -12.69 -11.52 -2.25
C ARG A 85 -12.09 -10.26 -1.59
N GLY A 86 -12.76 -9.72 -0.58
CA GLY A 86 -12.31 -8.52 0.13
C GLY A 86 -13.10 -7.27 -0.26
N LEU A 87 -12.65 -6.13 0.21
CA LEU A 87 -13.36 -4.85 0.18
C LEU A 87 -12.91 -3.93 -0.95
N SER A 88 -12.02 -4.42 -1.83
CA SER A 88 -11.16 -3.59 -2.63
C SER A 88 -10.38 -2.56 -1.77
N LYS A 89 -9.29 -2.04 -2.27
CA LYS A 89 -8.46 -1.09 -1.50
C LYS A 89 -9.18 0.25 -1.40
N ALA A 90 -9.94 0.44 -0.34
CA ALA A 90 -10.54 1.74 -0.06
C ALA A 90 -9.45 2.77 0.28
N SER A 91 -9.63 3.99 -0.21
CA SER A 91 -8.74 5.10 0.11
C SER A 91 -9.07 5.64 1.50
N VAL A 92 -8.52 5.00 2.52
CA VAL A 92 -8.64 5.46 3.92
C VAL A 92 -7.25 5.72 4.45
N CYS A 93 -7.00 6.91 4.99
CA CYS A 93 -5.80 7.21 5.76
C CYS A 93 -6.16 7.76 7.14
N LEU A 94 -5.21 7.69 8.07
CA LEU A 94 -5.43 7.98 9.48
C LEU A 94 -4.50 9.12 9.95
N ASP A 95 -5.09 10.12 10.58
CA ASP A 95 -4.38 11.00 11.51
C ASP A 95 -4.21 10.23 12.82
N THR A 96 -3.02 9.71 13.04
CA THR A 96 -2.72 8.80 14.15
C THR A 96 -2.73 9.48 15.51
N GLU A 97 -2.46 10.78 15.55
CA GLU A 97 -2.44 11.60 16.76
C GLU A 97 -3.87 11.96 17.23
N ARG A 98 -4.74 12.32 16.27
CA ARG A 98 -6.10 12.78 16.56
C ARG A 98 -7.15 11.68 16.44
N ALA A 99 -6.76 10.49 15.96
CA ALA A 99 -7.64 9.37 15.66
C ALA A 99 -8.79 9.77 14.71
N ILE A 100 -8.45 10.44 13.61
CA ILE A 100 -9.38 10.87 12.56
C ILE A 100 -9.06 10.12 11.29
N ALA A 101 -10.02 9.36 10.76
CA ALA A 101 -9.90 8.71 9.46
C ALA A 101 -10.42 9.62 8.35
N TYR A 102 -9.68 9.72 7.25
CA TYR A 102 -10.08 10.39 6.00
C TYR A 102 -10.33 9.35 4.92
N TYR A 103 -11.39 9.52 4.14
CA TYR A 103 -11.80 8.53 3.13
C TYR A 103 -12.60 9.18 2.00
N ILE A 104 -12.74 8.44 0.91
CA ILE A 104 -13.53 8.85 -0.25
C ILE A 104 -14.82 8.03 -0.29
N ARG A 105 -15.97 8.72 -0.33
CA ARG A 105 -17.29 8.12 -0.49
C ARG A 105 -18.15 8.96 -1.42
N ASP A 106 -18.74 8.35 -2.44
CA ASP A 106 -19.64 9.03 -3.41
C ASP A 106 -19.01 10.30 -4.02
N ASN A 107 -17.74 10.22 -4.45
CA ASN A 107 -16.97 11.34 -4.96
C ASN A 107 -16.84 12.52 -3.96
N ARG A 108 -16.92 12.24 -2.66
CA ARG A 108 -16.70 13.21 -1.59
C ARG A 108 -15.52 12.82 -0.73
N ILE A 109 -14.74 13.81 -0.39
CA ILE A 109 -13.68 13.70 0.61
C ILE A 109 -14.32 13.86 1.96
N CYS A 110 -14.24 12.82 2.78
CA CYS A 110 -14.89 12.75 4.09
C CYS A 110 -13.87 12.51 5.21
N ARG A 111 -14.26 12.85 6.43
CA ARG A 111 -13.54 12.43 7.64
C ARG A 111 -14.51 11.92 8.70
N VAL A 112 -14.01 11.07 9.60
CA VAL A 112 -14.75 10.56 10.77
C VAL A 112 -13.81 10.44 11.96
N ASN A 113 -14.29 10.80 13.16
CA ASN A 113 -13.57 10.66 14.42
C ASN A 113 -14.01 9.38 15.18
N LEU A 114 -13.40 9.11 16.35
CA LEU A 114 -13.73 7.97 17.22
C LEU A 114 -15.18 7.97 17.72
N ASP A 115 -15.81 9.14 17.82
CA ASP A 115 -17.21 9.25 18.23
C ASP A 115 -18.17 8.84 17.12
N GLY A 116 -17.70 8.76 15.88
CA GLY A 116 -18.49 8.47 14.69
C GLY A 116 -19.10 9.75 14.08
N GLU A 117 -18.54 10.91 14.41
CA GLU A 117 -18.95 12.17 13.81
C GLU A 117 -18.30 12.30 12.43
N GLU A 118 -19.13 12.18 11.40
CA GLU A 118 -18.71 12.33 10.00
C GLU A 118 -18.82 13.79 9.54
N LYS A 119 -17.88 14.22 8.70
CA LYS A 119 -17.89 15.51 8.03
C LYS A 119 -17.44 15.35 6.57
N ILE A 120 -18.21 15.94 5.64
CA ILE A 120 -17.78 16.13 4.26
C ILE A 120 -16.86 17.36 4.22
N LEU A 121 -15.68 17.20 3.66
CA LEU A 121 -14.68 18.26 3.51
C LEU A 121 -14.80 18.94 2.15
N ALA A 122 -14.84 18.14 1.07
CA ALA A 122 -14.90 18.64 -0.30
C ALA A 122 -15.52 17.61 -1.22
N GLU A 123 -15.81 18.04 -2.46
CA GLU A 123 -16.23 17.17 -3.55
C GLU A 123 -15.05 16.92 -4.50
N VAL A 124 -14.98 15.73 -5.07
CA VAL A 124 -14.02 15.37 -6.12
C VAL A 124 -14.57 15.90 -7.46
N PRO A 125 -13.77 16.58 -8.29
CA PRO A 125 -14.19 17.00 -9.62
C PRO A 125 -14.71 15.82 -10.46
N GLU A 126 -15.74 16.07 -11.28
CA GLU A 126 -16.42 15.02 -12.07
C GLU A 126 -15.50 14.39 -13.12
N ASP A 127 -14.51 15.13 -13.61
CA ASP A 127 -13.53 14.72 -14.62
C ASP A 127 -12.29 14.05 -14.03
N ARG A 128 -12.31 13.74 -12.73
CA ARG A 128 -11.18 13.14 -12.02
C ARG A 128 -11.60 11.93 -11.18
N VAL A 129 -10.69 11.01 -11.06
CA VAL A 129 -10.79 9.84 -10.17
C VAL A 129 -9.69 9.89 -9.12
N THR A 130 -9.99 9.39 -7.93
CA THR A 130 -9.07 9.44 -6.79
C THR A 130 -8.30 8.14 -6.63
N ALA A 131 -7.14 8.22 -5.96
CA ALA A 131 -6.35 7.10 -5.52
C ALA A 131 -6.12 7.13 -3.99
N PHE A 132 -5.10 6.45 -3.47
CA PHE A 132 -4.85 6.41 -2.03
C PHE A 132 -4.46 7.78 -1.48
N THR A 133 -5.22 8.24 -0.53
CA THR A 133 -4.98 9.52 0.17
C THR A 133 -3.94 9.38 1.27
N HIS A 134 -3.37 10.51 1.67
CA HIS A 134 -2.47 10.56 2.82
C HIS A 134 -2.62 11.89 3.58
N VAL A 135 -2.62 11.82 4.91
CA VAL A 135 -2.67 12.99 5.79
C VAL A 135 -1.25 13.30 6.31
N SER A 136 -0.92 14.57 6.45
CA SER A 136 0.36 14.99 7.03
C SER A 136 0.46 14.63 8.51
N SER A 137 1.68 14.42 9.02
CA SER A 137 1.92 14.02 10.42
C SER A 137 1.39 15.03 11.45
N ASP A 138 1.31 16.31 11.08
CA ASP A 138 0.70 17.34 11.92
C ASP A 138 -0.84 17.41 11.79
N GLY A 139 -1.42 16.55 10.94
CA GLY A 139 -2.86 16.42 10.69
C GLY A 139 -3.50 17.62 10.01
N ARG A 140 -2.74 18.58 9.46
CA ARG A 140 -3.27 19.83 8.87
C ARG A 140 -3.59 19.71 7.40
N PHE A 141 -2.91 18.82 6.69
CA PHE A 141 -2.99 18.69 5.24
C PHE A 141 -3.41 17.28 4.85
N LEU A 142 -4.30 17.20 3.88
CA LEU A 142 -4.70 15.94 3.24
C LEU A 142 -4.34 16.01 1.76
N CYS A 143 -3.48 15.14 1.30
CA CYS A 143 -3.22 14.95 -0.12
C CYS A 143 -4.16 13.89 -0.68
N VAL A 144 -4.92 14.26 -1.69
CA VAL A 144 -5.79 13.39 -2.47
C VAL A 144 -5.24 13.36 -3.89
N PRO A 145 -4.53 12.30 -4.29
CA PRO A 145 -4.08 12.18 -5.66
C PRO A 145 -5.27 11.92 -6.57
N MET A 146 -5.30 12.59 -7.70
CA MET A 146 -6.37 12.46 -8.68
C MET A 146 -5.76 12.23 -10.06
N THR A 147 -6.47 11.50 -10.91
CA THR A 147 -6.08 11.27 -12.31
C THR A 147 -7.26 11.61 -13.21
N ASP A 148 -6.98 12.06 -14.42
CA ASP A 148 -7.97 12.29 -15.46
C ASP A 148 -8.85 11.03 -15.64
N ASP A 149 -10.17 11.15 -15.54
CA ASP A 149 -11.10 10.02 -15.55
C ASP A 149 -11.05 9.23 -16.86
N ARG A 150 -10.65 9.89 -17.97
CA ARG A 150 -10.45 9.24 -19.27
C ARG A 150 -9.37 8.14 -19.23
N ALA A 151 -8.44 8.20 -18.26
CA ALA A 151 -7.45 7.14 -18.09
C ALA A 151 -8.10 5.80 -17.71
N LEU A 152 -9.29 5.85 -17.13
CA LEU A 152 -10.07 4.70 -16.69
C LEU A 152 -11.21 4.36 -17.66
N ASP A 153 -10.99 4.45 -18.95
CA ASP A 153 -12.00 4.02 -19.91
C ASP A 153 -12.40 2.57 -19.62
N TYR A 154 -13.65 2.38 -19.36
CA TYR A 154 -14.18 1.07 -19.00
C TYR A 154 -14.52 0.31 -20.28
N ASP A 155 -14.09 -0.94 -20.34
CA ASP A 155 -14.47 -1.84 -21.41
C ASP A 155 -16.00 -1.96 -21.45
N PRO A 156 -16.66 -1.52 -22.52
CA PRO A 156 -18.11 -1.61 -22.66
C PRO A 156 -18.63 -3.05 -22.63
N GLU A 157 -17.81 -4.06 -22.92
CA GLU A 157 -18.17 -5.47 -22.78
C GLU A 157 -18.23 -5.93 -21.33
N THR A 158 -17.65 -5.18 -20.40
CA THR A 158 -17.71 -5.41 -18.95
C THR A 158 -18.71 -4.49 -18.24
N GLU A 159 -19.62 -3.84 -18.95
CA GLU A 159 -20.69 -3.04 -18.39
C GLU A 159 -21.66 -3.87 -17.55
N GLY A 160 -21.23 -4.21 -16.35
CA GLY A 160 -22.06 -4.64 -15.24
C GLY A 160 -22.52 -3.43 -14.39
N SER A 161 -23.30 -3.69 -13.35
CA SER A 161 -23.57 -2.71 -12.31
C SER A 161 -22.27 -2.10 -11.80
N GLY A 162 -22.23 -0.84 -11.44
CA GLY A 162 -21.05 0.00 -11.19
C GLY A 162 -19.88 -0.56 -10.37
N LEU A 163 -20.01 -1.74 -9.75
CA LEU A 163 -18.97 -2.47 -9.03
C LEU A 163 -18.18 -3.45 -9.92
N ASP A 164 -18.72 -3.83 -11.07
CA ASP A 164 -18.13 -4.82 -11.98
C ASP A 164 -17.36 -4.18 -13.14
N ARG A 165 -17.29 -2.84 -13.17
CA ARG A 165 -16.55 -2.13 -14.20
C ARG A 165 -15.05 -2.37 -14.00
N ARG A 166 -14.44 -3.00 -14.98
CA ARG A 166 -12.98 -3.11 -15.05
C ARG A 166 -12.45 -2.01 -15.95
N PRO A 167 -11.41 -1.27 -15.51
CA PRO A 167 -10.74 -0.35 -16.41
C PRO A 167 -10.22 -1.13 -17.61
N VAL A 168 -10.27 -0.50 -18.78
CA VAL A 168 -9.57 -1.00 -19.96
C VAL A 168 -8.10 -1.13 -19.60
N TYR A 169 -7.53 -2.19 -20.06
CA TYR A 169 -6.15 -2.57 -19.87
C TYR A 169 -5.19 -1.41 -20.11
N ASP A 170 -4.16 -1.31 -19.26
CA ASP A 170 -3.04 -0.42 -19.45
C ASP A 170 -3.37 1.07 -19.29
N ILE A 171 -3.84 1.42 -18.09
CA ILE A 171 -4.05 2.82 -17.70
C ILE A 171 -2.78 3.63 -17.92
N ASP A 172 -1.63 3.06 -17.60
CA ASP A 172 -0.34 3.72 -17.68
C ASP A 172 0.05 4.02 -19.15
N GLY A 173 -0.11 3.04 -20.03
CA GLY A 173 0.09 3.23 -21.48
C GLY A 173 -0.83 4.30 -22.03
N ARG A 174 -2.10 4.29 -21.66
CA ARG A 174 -3.07 5.27 -22.10
C ARG A 174 -2.72 6.69 -21.64
N VAL A 175 -2.32 6.83 -20.38
CA VAL A 175 -1.85 8.11 -19.83
C VAL A 175 -0.65 8.64 -20.62
N GLN A 176 0.28 7.75 -21.01
CA GLN A 176 1.44 8.12 -21.83
C GLN A 176 1.06 8.51 -23.26
N GLU A 177 0.23 7.73 -23.92
CA GLU A 177 -0.15 7.93 -25.33
C GLU A 177 -1.05 9.15 -25.52
N GLU A 178 -2.05 9.31 -24.67
CA GLU A 178 -3.02 10.41 -24.76
C GLU A 178 -2.57 11.68 -24.05
N GLY A 179 -1.46 11.61 -23.27
CA GLY A 179 -0.93 12.77 -22.54
C GLY A 179 -1.79 13.17 -21.35
N LEU A 180 -2.48 12.21 -20.71
CA LEU A 180 -3.33 12.48 -19.57
C LEU A 180 -2.50 12.78 -18.33
N SER A 181 -3.07 13.55 -17.41
CA SER A 181 -2.37 14.01 -16.20
C SER A 181 -2.92 13.38 -14.93
N SER A 182 -2.09 13.40 -13.90
CA SER A 182 -2.51 13.27 -12.52
C SER A 182 -2.22 14.56 -11.74
N TRP A 183 -2.87 14.74 -10.61
CA TRP A 183 -2.71 15.91 -9.76
C TRP A 183 -2.47 15.50 -8.30
N LEU A 184 -1.54 16.17 -7.64
CA LEU A 184 -1.42 16.17 -6.19
C LEU A 184 -2.31 17.28 -5.66
N CYS A 185 -3.49 16.97 -5.16
CA CYS A 185 -4.46 17.95 -4.63
C CYS A 185 -4.34 17.97 -3.10
N VAL A 186 -3.94 19.10 -2.54
CA VAL A 186 -3.73 19.25 -1.10
C VAL A 186 -4.81 20.14 -0.49
N TYR A 187 -5.50 19.58 0.48
CA TYR A 187 -6.62 20.19 1.20
C TYR A 187 -6.26 20.50 2.64
N ASP A 188 -6.83 21.58 3.17
CA ASP A 188 -6.85 21.85 4.60
C ASP A 188 -7.86 20.94 5.29
N THR A 189 -7.44 20.21 6.30
CA THR A 189 -8.25 19.16 6.96
C THR A 189 -9.40 19.70 7.79
N GLU A 190 -9.34 20.96 8.23
CA GLU A 190 -10.41 21.57 9.02
C GLU A 190 -11.49 22.22 8.17
N SER A 191 -11.07 23.06 7.21
CA SER A 191 -11.98 23.80 6.34
C SER A 191 -12.44 23.01 5.11
N GLY A 192 -11.68 22.01 4.68
CA GLY A 192 -11.88 21.30 3.41
C GLY A 192 -11.48 22.11 2.18
N ARG A 193 -10.81 23.27 2.36
CA ARG A 193 -10.40 24.13 1.26
C ARG A 193 -9.21 23.51 0.53
N LEU A 194 -9.27 23.44 -0.80
CA LEU A 194 -8.12 23.16 -1.64
C LEU A 194 -7.09 24.27 -1.46
N LEU A 195 -5.89 23.92 -1.01
CA LEU A 195 -4.80 24.86 -0.79
C LEU A 195 -3.98 25.05 -2.05
N TYR A 196 -3.62 23.96 -2.68
CA TYR A 196 -2.93 23.95 -3.96
C TYR A 196 -3.15 22.60 -4.68
N GLU A 197 -2.87 22.61 -5.97
CA GLU A 197 -2.74 21.40 -6.75
C GLU A 197 -1.48 21.46 -7.61
N LYS A 198 -0.84 20.32 -7.82
CA LYS A 198 0.29 20.16 -8.72
C LYS A 198 -0.06 19.16 -9.80
N GLU A 199 -0.11 19.62 -11.04
CA GLU A 199 -0.27 18.74 -12.19
C GLU A 199 1.04 18.02 -12.51
N ILE A 200 0.94 16.71 -12.71
CA ILE A 200 2.01 15.82 -13.16
C ILE A 200 1.55 15.24 -14.51
N PRO A 201 2.06 15.74 -15.63
CA PRO A 201 1.65 15.29 -16.95
C PRO A 201 2.14 13.87 -17.24
N ARG A 202 1.36 13.13 -18.01
CA ARG A 202 1.67 11.75 -18.40
C ARG A 202 2.01 10.87 -17.19
N CYS A 203 1.20 10.97 -16.16
CA CYS A 203 1.39 10.26 -14.91
C CYS A 203 0.09 9.63 -14.43
N TRP A 204 0.20 8.40 -13.97
CA TRP A 204 -0.83 7.75 -13.18
C TRP A 204 -0.34 7.57 -11.75
N ILE A 205 -0.87 8.39 -10.84
CA ILE A 205 -0.54 8.33 -9.42
C ILE A 205 -1.52 7.41 -8.71
N THR A 206 -1.02 6.40 -8.01
CA THR A 206 -1.85 5.49 -7.22
C THR A 206 -1.76 5.75 -5.73
N HIS A 207 -0.63 6.21 -5.23
CA HIS A 207 -0.46 6.58 -3.83
C HIS A 207 0.56 7.69 -3.62
N VAL A 208 0.38 8.37 -2.50
CA VAL A 208 1.20 9.49 -2.06
C VAL A 208 1.54 9.37 -0.58
N GLN A 209 2.62 10.00 -0.15
CA GLN A 209 2.98 10.12 1.27
C GLN A 209 3.60 11.49 1.52
N PHE A 210 3.06 12.24 2.49
CA PHE A 210 3.79 13.39 3.01
C PHE A 210 5.07 12.95 3.69
N ASN A 211 6.13 13.74 3.56
CA ASN A 211 7.30 13.58 4.40
C ASN A 211 6.91 13.82 5.86
N PRO A 212 7.21 12.90 6.79
CA PRO A 212 6.74 13.01 8.17
C PRO A 212 7.32 14.19 8.94
N ALA A 213 8.49 14.71 8.54
CA ALA A 213 9.12 15.87 9.17
C ALA A 213 8.82 17.20 8.45
N ASP A 214 8.33 17.16 7.21
CA ASP A 214 8.13 18.35 6.39
C ASP A 214 6.94 18.20 5.42
N PRO A 215 5.76 18.69 5.75
CA PRO A 215 4.55 18.51 4.96
C PRO A 215 4.55 19.26 3.61
N GLU A 216 5.56 20.08 3.33
CA GLU A 216 5.76 20.70 2.02
C GLU A 216 6.39 19.74 1.00
N ILE A 217 6.80 18.55 1.46
CA ILE A 217 7.41 17.52 0.64
C ILE A 217 6.47 16.32 0.54
N ILE A 218 6.14 15.92 -0.70
CA ILE A 218 5.25 14.79 -0.98
C ILE A 218 6.00 13.79 -1.85
N MET A 219 6.10 12.56 -1.40
CA MET A 219 6.49 11.42 -2.23
C MET A 219 5.26 10.92 -2.99
N TYR A 220 5.42 10.62 -4.26
CA TYR A 220 4.37 10.06 -5.11
C TYR A 220 4.95 9.04 -6.08
N ASN A 221 4.09 8.19 -6.64
CA ASN A 221 4.51 7.18 -7.58
C ASN A 221 4.01 7.47 -9.00
N HIS A 222 4.79 7.01 -10.00
CA HIS A 222 4.26 6.65 -11.29
C HIS A 222 3.91 5.17 -11.24
N GLU A 223 2.64 4.83 -11.33
CA GLU A 223 2.23 3.42 -11.42
C GLU A 223 2.51 2.91 -12.82
N TRP A 224 2.69 1.62 -12.97
CA TRP A 224 2.83 0.97 -14.25
C TRP A 224 2.09 -0.37 -14.26
N SER A 225 1.54 -0.73 -15.43
CA SER A 225 0.85 -2.00 -15.62
C SER A 225 1.80 -3.20 -15.74
N SER A 226 3.06 -2.94 -16.09
CA SER A 226 4.08 -3.96 -16.26
C SER A 226 5.46 -3.42 -15.92
N PHE A 227 6.42 -4.33 -15.69
CA PHE A 227 7.83 -3.99 -15.48
C PHE A 227 8.52 -3.40 -16.71
N ASP A 228 7.78 -3.17 -17.77
CA ASP A 228 8.30 -2.84 -19.09
C ASP A 228 8.24 -1.35 -19.42
N CYS A 229 7.67 -0.49 -18.56
CA CYS A 229 7.44 0.90 -18.94
C CYS A 229 8.72 1.77 -18.91
N GLY A 230 9.75 1.35 -18.22
CA GLY A 230 11.03 2.08 -18.13
C GLY A 230 10.95 3.44 -17.43
N ILE A 231 9.82 3.76 -16.82
CA ILE A 231 9.63 4.97 -16.02
C ILE A 231 9.92 4.62 -14.57
N ARG A 232 10.72 5.45 -13.91
CA ARG A 232 10.97 5.26 -12.48
C ARG A 232 9.70 5.52 -11.70
N ARG A 233 9.47 4.66 -10.71
CA ARG A 233 8.24 4.69 -9.93
C ARG A 233 8.21 5.83 -8.91
N ILE A 234 9.32 6.10 -8.21
CA ILE A 234 9.33 6.91 -6.99
C ILE A 234 9.84 8.31 -7.26
N TRP A 235 9.02 9.30 -6.93
CA TRP A 235 9.27 10.71 -7.15
C TRP A 235 8.92 11.51 -5.91
N ILE A 236 9.53 12.69 -5.76
CA ILE A 236 9.29 13.62 -4.65
C ILE A 236 8.94 14.98 -5.24
N TYR A 237 7.89 15.61 -4.76
CA TYR A 237 7.54 16.98 -5.05
C TYR A 237 7.83 17.87 -3.83
N ASP A 238 8.66 18.90 -4.00
CA ASP A 238 8.91 19.96 -3.02
C ASP A 238 8.07 21.17 -3.41
N HIS A 239 6.96 21.42 -2.69
CA HIS A 239 6.01 22.48 -2.98
C HIS A 239 6.64 23.88 -2.88
N ARG A 240 7.53 24.13 -1.92
CA ARG A 240 8.18 25.44 -1.73
C ARG A 240 9.05 25.84 -2.91
N LYS A 241 9.64 24.87 -3.57
CA LYS A 241 10.54 25.11 -4.72
C LYS A 241 9.85 24.90 -6.05
N ASP A 242 8.64 24.32 -6.03
CA ASP A 242 7.97 23.80 -7.22
C ASP A 242 8.88 22.85 -8.01
N ASP A 243 9.62 21.99 -7.30
CA ASP A 243 10.64 21.10 -7.86
C ASP A 243 10.25 19.63 -7.71
N ILE A 244 10.64 18.83 -8.70
CA ILE A 244 10.42 17.40 -8.73
C ILE A 244 11.76 16.67 -8.67
N ILE A 245 11.94 15.88 -7.63
CA ILE A 245 13.14 15.09 -7.38
C ILE A 245 12.85 13.63 -7.73
N ARG A 246 13.70 13.05 -8.51
CA ARG A 246 13.65 11.63 -8.83
C ARG A 246 14.45 10.83 -7.80
N VAL A 247 13.79 9.85 -7.19
CA VAL A 247 14.46 8.88 -6.34
C VAL A 247 15.18 7.88 -7.23
N ARG A 248 16.45 7.62 -7.02
CA ARG A 248 17.22 6.70 -7.84
C ARG A 248 17.42 7.20 -9.28
N THR A 249 18.58 7.76 -9.54
CA THR A 249 18.90 8.52 -10.77
C THR A 249 19.66 7.74 -11.84
N GLU A 250 19.97 6.47 -11.62
CA GLU A 250 20.64 5.65 -12.64
C GLU A 250 19.66 5.07 -13.66
N GLY A 251 20.13 5.02 -14.89
CA GLY A 251 19.34 4.58 -16.03
C GLY A 251 19.15 5.69 -17.06
N ASN A 252 18.54 5.33 -18.19
CA ASN A 252 18.32 6.23 -19.31
C ASN A 252 17.08 7.12 -19.18
N ASP A 253 16.42 7.12 -18.02
CA ASP A 253 15.21 7.90 -17.85
C ASP A 253 15.57 9.36 -17.59
N THR A 254 15.02 10.22 -18.40
CA THR A 254 15.00 11.65 -18.17
C THR A 254 13.64 12.04 -17.61
N LEU A 255 13.61 13.03 -16.73
CA LEU A 255 12.35 13.56 -16.21
C LEU A 255 11.42 13.95 -17.38
N GLY A 256 10.22 13.40 -17.39
CA GLY A 256 9.23 13.63 -18.44
C GLY A 256 9.53 12.96 -19.80
N ASP A 257 10.60 12.18 -19.91
CA ASP A 257 10.87 11.41 -21.13
C ASP A 257 10.15 10.06 -21.06
N THR A 258 8.97 10.03 -21.63
CA THR A 258 8.15 8.83 -21.77
C THR A 258 8.22 8.23 -23.19
N ARG A 259 9.13 8.72 -24.00
CA ARG A 259 9.30 8.24 -25.38
C ARG A 259 9.79 6.79 -25.37
N GLY A 260 9.13 5.99 -26.19
CA GLY A 260 9.48 4.58 -26.33
C GLY A 260 8.78 3.65 -25.32
N TYR A 261 7.72 4.11 -24.67
CA TYR A 261 6.78 3.26 -23.98
C TYR A 261 6.03 2.31 -24.95
N PRO A 262 5.77 1.04 -24.60
CA PRO A 262 6.37 0.33 -23.49
C PRO A 262 7.84 -0.05 -23.77
N ARG A 263 8.73 0.16 -22.81
CA ARG A 263 10.10 -0.34 -22.89
C ARG A 263 10.17 -1.72 -22.26
N LYS A 264 10.79 -2.65 -22.98
CA LYS A 264 11.11 -3.95 -22.41
C LYS A 264 12.38 -3.85 -21.59
N GLY A 265 12.31 -4.35 -20.39
CA GLY A 265 13.42 -4.45 -19.48
C GLY A 265 13.69 -3.16 -18.72
N GLY A 266 14.21 -3.32 -17.57
CA GLY A 266 14.62 -2.27 -16.65
C GLY A 266 14.45 -2.69 -15.21
N ASP A 267 15.24 -2.09 -14.34
CA ASP A 267 15.06 -2.26 -12.92
C ASP A 267 13.68 -1.72 -12.52
N TRP A 268 13.05 -2.39 -11.56
CA TRP A 268 11.78 -1.94 -11.00
C TRP A 268 11.91 -1.72 -9.50
N VAL A 269 11.14 -0.79 -8.96
CA VAL A 269 11.05 -0.50 -7.53
C VAL A 269 9.59 -0.28 -7.14
N CYS A 270 9.24 -0.61 -5.89
CA CYS A 270 7.92 -0.33 -5.34
C CYS A 270 7.93 -0.37 -3.79
N HIS A 271 6.74 -0.14 -3.19
CA HIS A 271 6.54 -0.13 -1.74
C HIS A 271 7.49 0.80 -1.00
N GLU A 272 7.52 2.02 -1.49
CA GLU A 272 8.29 3.11 -0.93
C GLU A 272 7.68 3.64 0.38
N MET A 273 8.53 3.91 1.36
CA MET A 273 8.16 4.48 2.66
C MET A 273 9.22 5.47 3.16
N TRP A 274 8.78 6.52 3.84
CA TRP A 274 9.64 7.41 4.58
C TRP A 274 10.09 6.80 5.91
N SER A 275 11.35 7.05 6.31
CA SER A 275 11.74 6.97 7.72
C SER A 275 11.01 8.04 8.53
N ASP A 276 10.80 7.81 9.84
CA ASP A 276 10.06 8.74 10.69
C ASP A 276 10.64 10.16 10.73
N ASP A 277 11.94 10.29 10.58
CA ASP A 277 12.61 11.60 10.51
C ASP A 277 12.58 12.24 9.11
N GLY A 278 11.94 11.61 8.15
CA GLY A 278 11.76 12.11 6.79
C GLY A 278 13.04 12.20 5.95
N LYS A 279 14.15 11.62 6.40
CA LYS A 279 15.43 11.75 5.69
C LYS A 279 15.70 10.63 4.71
N ILE A 280 15.13 9.45 4.96
CA ILE A 280 15.37 8.24 4.20
C ILE A 280 14.05 7.75 3.57
N ILE A 281 14.14 7.28 2.33
CA ILE A 281 13.10 6.45 1.72
C ILE A 281 13.64 5.04 1.62
N ILE A 282 12.88 4.06 2.11
CA ILE A 282 13.11 2.64 1.90
C ILE A 282 12.17 2.16 0.79
N TYR A 283 12.67 1.29 -0.06
CA TYR A 283 11.91 0.66 -1.13
C TYR A 283 12.42 -0.77 -1.38
N HIS A 284 11.67 -1.56 -2.11
CA HIS A 284 12.16 -2.82 -2.66
C HIS A 284 11.99 -2.84 -4.17
N GLY A 285 12.60 -3.82 -4.81
CA GLY A 285 12.53 -3.95 -6.25
C GLY A 285 13.33 -5.12 -6.78
N GLY A 286 13.69 -5.06 -8.04
CA GLY A 286 14.54 -6.03 -8.71
C GLY A 286 15.30 -5.39 -9.86
N TYR A 287 16.50 -5.94 -10.11
CA TYR A 287 17.28 -5.59 -11.29
C TYR A 287 16.72 -6.30 -12.52
N GLU A 288 16.90 -5.71 -13.70
CA GLU A 288 16.35 -6.21 -14.97
C GLU A 288 16.61 -7.72 -15.20
N ASP A 289 17.87 -8.12 -15.10
CA ASP A 289 18.29 -9.51 -15.27
C ASP A 289 18.95 -10.06 -13.98
N GLY A 290 18.57 -9.50 -12.83
CA GLY A 290 19.24 -9.76 -11.57
C GLY A 290 18.30 -10.15 -10.43
N PRO A 291 18.84 -10.25 -9.23
CA PRO A 291 18.07 -10.56 -8.05
C PRO A 291 17.11 -9.43 -7.67
N ALA A 292 16.13 -9.75 -6.83
CA ALA A 292 15.38 -8.74 -6.08
C ALA A 292 16.31 -7.97 -5.13
N MET A 293 15.89 -6.80 -4.70
CA MET A 293 16.69 -5.92 -3.84
C MET A 293 15.83 -5.19 -2.81
N VAL A 294 16.49 -4.73 -1.76
CA VAL A 294 15.99 -3.69 -0.85
C VAL A 294 16.90 -2.48 -1.00
N GLY A 295 16.30 -1.31 -1.15
CA GLY A 295 17.01 -0.06 -1.35
C GLY A 295 16.68 0.99 -0.30
N ARG A 296 17.58 1.93 -0.11
CA ARG A 296 17.36 3.16 0.63
C ARG A 296 17.88 4.35 -0.17
N PHE A 297 17.15 5.46 -0.09
CA PHE A 297 17.52 6.73 -0.69
C PHE A 297 17.60 7.81 0.39
N GLU A 298 18.66 8.61 0.40
CA GLU A 298 18.84 9.71 1.33
C GLU A 298 18.50 11.04 0.66
N LEU A 299 17.44 11.71 1.16
CA LEU A 299 16.90 12.93 0.56
C LEU A 299 17.93 14.06 0.49
N SER A 300 18.75 14.24 1.54
CA SER A 300 19.69 15.38 1.64
C SER A 300 20.84 15.32 0.64
N THR A 301 21.24 14.11 0.23
CA THR A 301 22.40 13.89 -0.65
C THR A 301 21.99 13.40 -2.04
N GLY A 302 20.76 12.90 -2.21
CA GLY A 302 20.31 12.24 -3.42
C GLY A 302 20.99 10.89 -3.68
N ARG A 303 21.72 10.34 -2.70
CA ARG A 303 22.42 9.05 -2.82
C ARG A 303 21.49 7.91 -2.45
N TYR A 304 21.71 6.77 -3.07
CA TYR A 304 21.00 5.54 -2.72
C TYR A 304 21.97 4.36 -2.55
N TRP A 305 21.53 3.37 -1.81
CA TRP A 305 22.20 2.10 -1.58
C TRP A 305 21.20 0.97 -1.73
N GLU A 306 21.65 -0.13 -2.30
CA GLU A 306 20.80 -1.30 -2.53
C GLU A 306 21.52 -2.56 -2.06
N ILE A 307 20.75 -3.45 -1.44
CA ILE A 307 21.20 -4.76 -1.00
C ILE A 307 20.44 -5.79 -1.84
N ALA A 308 21.19 -6.53 -2.67
CA ALA A 308 20.61 -7.61 -3.46
C ALA A 308 20.16 -8.77 -2.54
N LEU A 309 19.02 -9.32 -2.84
CA LEU A 309 18.56 -10.53 -2.16
C LEU A 309 19.30 -11.75 -2.70
N PRO A 310 19.64 -12.73 -1.86
CA PRO A 310 20.17 -14.01 -2.33
C PRO A 310 19.19 -14.69 -3.29
N ASP A 311 19.70 -15.41 -4.30
CA ASP A 311 18.89 -16.10 -5.32
C ASP A 311 17.83 -17.05 -4.76
N ASP A 312 18.07 -17.59 -3.56
CA ASP A 312 17.14 -18.48 -2.85
C ASP A 312 16.01 -17.73 -2.15
N TYR A 313 16.09 -16.39 -2.07
CA TYR A 313 15.11 -15.51 -1.42
C TYR A 313 14.49 -14.59 -2.46
N ASN A 314 13.79 -15.15 -3.41
CA ASN A 314 13.03 -14.37 -4.37
C ASN A 314 11.78 -13.81 -3.67
N ALA A 315 12.04 -12.90 -2.71
CA ALA A 315 11.03 -12.29 -1.88
C ALA A 315 10.36 -11.16 -2.66
N TYR A 316 9.42 -11.53 -3.50
CA TYR A 316 8.37 -10.61 -3.86
C TYR A 316 7.46 -10.47 -2.64
N GLY A 317 7.41 -9.29 -2.06
CA GLY A 317 6.60 -9.04 -0.86
C GLY A 317 6.43 -7.56 -0.59
N HIS A 318 5.49 -7.24 0.30
CA HIS A 318 5.21 -5.88 0.70
C HIS A 318 6.06 -5.58 1.94
N PHE A 319 6.81 -4.48 1.88
CA PHE A 319 7.68 -4.06 2.97
C PHE A 319 7.10 -2.85 3.70
N THR A 320 7.07 -2.91 5.02
CA THR A 320 6.96 -1.75 5.91
C THR A 320 8.11 -1.76 6.90
N MET A 321 8.26 -0.74 7.73
CA MET A 321 9.38 -0.65 8.68
C MET A 321 8.94 -0.11 10.03
N ASP A 322 9.76 -0.42 11.05
CA ASP A 322 9.68 0.17 12.37
C ASP A 322 10.54 1.46 12.47
N HIS A 323 10.55 2.09 13.65
CA HIS A 323 11.31 3.31 13.93
C HIS A 323 12.83 3.16 13.75
N ASP A 324 13.36 1.94 13.91
CA ASP A 324 14.76 1.62 13.72
C ASP A 324 15.09 1.24 12.27
N MET A 325 14.11 1.38 11.36
CA MET A 325 14.18 0.95 9.95
C MET A 325 14.42 -0.56 9.80
N ASN A 326 14.01 -1.38 10.76
CA ASN A 326 13.87 -2.80 10.53
C ASN A 326 12.62 -3.04 9.70
N LEU A 327 12.73 -3.85 8.67
CA LEU A 327 11.64 -4.10 7.77
C LEU A 327 10.78 -5.27 8.27
N VAL A 328 9.53 -5.27 7.88
CA VAL A 328 8.68 -6.46 7.90
C VAL A 328 8.14 -6.70 6.50
N CYS A 329 8.12 -7.95 6.07
CA CYS A 329 7.59 -8.33 4.76
C CYS A 329 6.73 -9.58 4.83
N ASP A 330 5.91 -9.76 3.80
CA ASP A 330 5.04 -10.92 3.58
C ASP A 330 5.53 -11.83 2.43
N GLY A 331 6.79 -11.68 2.05
CA GLY A 331 7.36 -12.39 0.92
C GLY A 331 7.68 -13.86 1.20
N TYR A 332 8.19 -14.50 0.17
CA TYR A 332 8.60 -15.90 0.25
C TYR A 332 9.89 -16.03 1.04
N PHE A 333 9.79 -16.35 2.31
CA PHE A 333 10.92 -16.88 3.04
C PHE A 333 10.78 -18.41 3.09
N LYS A 334 11.73 -19.11 2.49
CA LYS A 334 11.77 -20.58 2.57
C LYS A 334 12.87 -21.00 3.51
N PHE A 335 12.54 -21.82 4.49
CA PHE A 335 13.58 -22.55 5.18
C PHE A 335 14.36 -23.42 4.18
N PRO A 336 15.66 -23.69 4.39
CA PRO A 336 16.47 -24.48 3.47
C PRO A 336 15.86 -25.81 3.06
N GLU A 337 15.12 -26.46 3.96
CA GLU A 337 14.38 -27.69 3.69
C GLU A 337 13.19 -27.49 2.74
N ASP A 338 12.53 -26.32 2.76
CA ASP A 338 11.41 -26.00 1.88
C ASP A 338 11.90 -25.66 0.47
N ILE A 339 13.07 -25.02 0.34
CA ILE A 339 13.71 -24.69 -0.95
C ILE A 339 13.94 -25.98 -1.76
N LYS A 340 14.36 -27.06 -1.11
CA LYS A 340 14.59 -28.33 -1.79
C LYS A 340 13.30 -28.89 -2.38
N ILE A 341 12.20 -28.87 -1.63
CA ILE A 341 10.89 -29.37 -2.06
C ILE A 341 10.36 -28.55 -3.25
N VAL A 342 10.56 -27.24 -3.24
CA VAL A 342 10.10 -26.38 -4.33
C VAL A 342 10.89 -26.60 -5.61
N ARG A 343 12.21 -26.75 -5.52
CA ARG A 343 13.05 -27.09 -6.69
C ARG A 343 12.69 -28.44 -7.29
N GLU A 344 12.33 -29.40 -6.47
CA GLU A 344 11.90 -30.74 -6.93
C GLU A 344 10.48 -30.73 -7.56
N ASN A 345 9.63 -29.77 -7.19
CA ASN A 345 8.25 -29.66 -7.66
C ASN A 345 8.00 -28.47 -8.60
N SER A 346 9.03 -27.70 -8.97
CA SER A 346 8.88 -26.61 -9.93
C SER A 346 8.63 -27.18 -11.32
N THR A 347 7.53 -26.76 -11.91
CA THR A 347 7.34 -26.82 -13.35
C THR A 347 8.05 -25.61 -13.99
N ASP A 348 8.38 -25.68 -15.27
CA ASP A 348 9.14 -24.65 -16.03
C ASP A 348 8.61 -23.20 -15.96
N ASN A 349 7.52 -22.96 -15.24
CA ASN A 349 6.86 -21.66 -15.07
C ASN A 349 7.16 -20.95 -13.74
N GLY A 350 8.18 -21.41 -13.00
CA GLY A 350 8.51 -20.87 -11.68
C GLY A 350 7.66 -21.42 -10.53
N PRO A 351 7.95 -21.03 -9.27
CA PRO A 351 7.17 -21.47 -8.13
C PRO A 351 5.73 -20.94 -8.25
N ASP A 352 4.76 -21.83 -8.07
CA ASP A 352 3.36 -21.45 -8.00
C ASP A 352 3.17 -20.45 -6.82
N PRO A 353 2.80 -19.19 -7.09
CA PRO A 353 2.62 -18.19 -6.04
C PRO A 353 1.48 -18.56 -5.07
N HIS A 354 0.63 -19.52 -5.44
CA HIS A 354 -0.49 -19.98 -4.62
C HIS A 354 -0.17 -21.20 -3.74
N LYS A 355 1.07 -21.69 -3.75
CA LYS A 355 1.46 -22.77 -2.83
C LYS A 355 1.74 -22.21 -1.45
N LYS A 356 0.94 -22.64 -0.48
CA LYS A 356 0.95 -22.20 0.94
C LYS A 356 2.23 -22.56 1.71
N ASP A 357 3.14 -23.32 1.14
CA ASP A 357 4.36 -23.77 1.82
C ASP A 357 5.51 -22.79 1.57
N GLY A 358 5.94 -22.09 2.62
CA GLY A 358 7.09 -21.19 2.60
C GLY A 358 6.76 -19.70 2.68
N GLU A 359 5.51 -19.32 2.91
CA GLU A 359 5.07 -17.94 3.01
C GLU A 359 4.97 -17.47 4.47
N TYR A 360 5.79 -16.50 4.82
CA TYR A 360 5.94 -16.03 6.19
C TYR A 360 5.86 -14.52 6.26
N ILE A 361 5.33 -14.02 7.37
CA ILE A 361 5.66 -12.69 7.85
C ILE A 361 7.08 -12.75 8.39
N CYS A 362 7.98 -11.95 7.84
CA CYS A 362 9.39 -11.92 8.24
C CYS A 362 9.80 -10.53 8.70
N LYS A 363 10.52 -10.45 9.82
CA LYS A 363 11.32 -9.27 10.18
C LYS A 363 12.63 -9.35 9.39
N VAL A 364 13.02 -8.24 8.78
CA VAL A 364 14.24 -8.14 7.97
C VAL A 364 15.08 -6.98 8.49
N ILE A 365 16.30 -7.27 8.90
CA ILE A 365 17.21 -6.28 9.47
C ILE A 365 18.34 -6.01 8.45
N PRO A 366 18.33 -4.84 7.78
CA PRO A 366 19.39 -4.46 6.86
C PRO A 366 20.66 -4.04 7.61
N ASP A 367 21.80 -4.55 7.18
CA ASP A 367 23.13 -4.02 7.54
C ASP A 367 23.68 -3.32 6.29
N TRP A 368 23.42 -2.02 6.20
CA TRP A 368 23.77 -1.22 5.04
C TRP A 368 25.29 -1.09 4.81
N ASP A 369 26.09 -1.17 5.88
CA ASP A 369 27.55 -1.09 5.81
C ASP A 369 28.15 -2.37 5.23
N LYS A 370 27.57 -3.52 5.57
CA LYS A 370 27.99 -4.83 5.06
C LYS A 370 27.26 -5.28 3.79
N GLY A 371 26.17 -4.59 3.42
CA GLY A 371 25.33 -5.00 2.31
C GLY A 371 24.64 -6.36 2.54
N THR A 372 24.16 -6.62 3.75
CA THR A 372 23.54 -7.90 4.12
C THR A 372 22.18 -7.69 4.79
N LEU A 373 21.31 -8.71 4.68
CA LEU A 373 20.00 -8.76 5.30
C LEU A 373 19.91 -9.94 6.26
N LYS A 374 19.48 -9.69 7.50
CA LYS A 374 19.13 -10.76 8.44
C LYS A 374 17.62 -10.99 8.41
N TRP A 375 17.20 -12.19 8.06
CA TRP A 375 15.81 -12.61 8.00
C TRP A 375 15.39 -13.37 9.26
N ILE A 376 14.27 -12.98 9.86
CA ILE A 376 13.73 -13.59 11.07
C ILE A 376 12.25 -13.91 10.82
N PRO A 377 11.92 -15.15 10.46
CA PRO A 377 10.53 -15.56 10.29
C PRO A 377 9.74 -15.37 11.59
N GLN A 378 8.57 -14.77 11.49
CA GLN A 378 7.67 -14.49 12.62
C GLN A 378 6.55 -15.52 12.70
N CYS A 379 5.72 -15.59 11.65
CA CYS A 379 4.63 -16.56 11.55
C CYS A 379 4.32 -16.89 10.08
N ARG A 380 3.52 -17.93 9.83
CA ARG A 380 2.88 -18.13 8.53
C ARG A 380 1.70 -17.19 8.42
N HIS A 381 1.58 -16.45 7.29
CA HIS A 381 0.41 -15.60 7.08
C HIS A 381 -0.81 -16.38 6.56
N GLU A 382 -0.60 -17.52 5.88
CA GLU A 382 -1.63 -18.41 5.35
C GLU A 382 -2.64 -17.74 4.41
N SER A 383 -2.28 -16.64 3.78
CA SER A 383 -3.13 -15.99 2.81
C SER A 383 -3.03 -16.67 1.45
N ASP A 384 -4.14 -16.66 0.70
CA ASP A 384 -4.23 -17.33 -0.61
C ASP A 384 -3.82 -16.41 -1.78
N TRP A 385 -3.50 -15.15 -1.52
CA TRP A 385 -3.11 -14.14 -2.51
C TRP A 385 -4.12 -13.88 -3.63
N LEU A 386 -5.34 -14.38 -3.53
CA LEU A 386 -6.36 -14.19 -4.56
C LEU A 386 -7.03 -12.83 -4.46
N GLY A 387 -6.45 -11.82 -5.07
CA GLY A 387 -6.87 -10.43 -5.04
C GLY A 387 -6.05 -9.60 -4.06
N GLN A 388 -6.01 -8.30 -4.32
CA GLN A 388 -5.18 -7.35 -3.56
C GLN A 388 -5.51 -7.28 -2.07
N ASP A 389 -6.78 -7.49 -1.72
CA ASP A 389 -7.24 -7.46 -0.34
C ASP A 389 -6.74 -8.63 0.50
N ALA A 390 -6.37 -9.73 -0.18
CA ALA A 390 -5.80 -10.91 0.46
C ALA A 390 -4.28 -10.83 0.65
N HIS A 391 -3.64 -9.78 0.11
CA HIS A 391 -2.22 -9.54 0.36
C HIS A 391 -2.02 -9.15 1.82
N PRO A 392 -1.07 -9.75 2.53
CA PRO A 392 -0.91 -9.51 3.97
C PRO A 392 -0.60 -8.08 4.35
N HIS A 393 0.25 -7.37 3.59
CA HIS A 393 0.64 -5.99 3.87
C HIS A 393 0.95 -5.77 5.35
N PRO A 394 1.99 -6.41 5.90
CA PRO A 394 2.27 -6.34 7.32
C PRO A 394 2.70 -4.93 7.74
N VAL A 395 2.21 -4.49 8.90
CA VAL A 395 2.55 -3.20 9.50
C VAL A 395 2.95 -3.38 10.95
N TYR A 396 3.93 -2.60 11.42
CA TYR A 396 4.30 -2.56 12.83
C TYR A 396 3.32 -1.72 13.65
N SER A 397 3.20 -2.06 14.96
CA SER A 397 2.77 -1.12 15.99
C SER A 397 3.77 0.03 16.11
N HIS A 398 3.34 1.19 16.60
CA HIS A 398 4.27 2.30 16.86
C HIS A 398 5.34 1.93 17.91
N ALA A 399 5.01 1.10 18.88
CA ALA A 399 5.98 0.56 19.84
C ALA A 399 6.97 -0.45 19.21
N GLY A 400 6.72 -0.94 17.98
CA GLY A 400 7.55 -1.93 17.30
C GLY A 400 7.47 -3.35 17.88
N ASP A 401 6.58 -3.58 18.85
CA ASP A 401 6.45 -4.85 19.58
C ASP A 401 5.43 -5.82 18.96
N ARG A 402 4.60 -5.35 18.01
CA ARG A 402 3.57 -6.13 17.33
C ARG A 402 3.61 -5.89 15.84
N ILE A 403 3.17 -6.90 15.08
CA ILE A 403 2.94 -6.82 13.63
C ILE A 403 1.50 -7.22 13.36
N PHE A 404 0.79 -6.38 12.60
CA PHE A 404 -0.56 -6.61 12.13
C PHE A 404 -0.53 -6.92 10.63
N PHE A 405 -1.40 -7.82 10.17
CA PHE A 405 -1.43 -8.19 8.74
C PHE A 405 -2.79 -8.77 8.35
N ASN A 406 -3.11 -8.67 7.06
CA ASN A 406 -4.28 -9.32 6.48
C ASN A 406 -3.98 -10.80 6.19
N SER A 407 -4.99 -11.63 6.23
CA SER A 407 -4.90 -13.00 5.72
C SER A 407 -6.27 -13.49 5.28
N ARG A 408 -6.31 -14.19 4.16
CA ARG A 408 -7.46 -14.93 3.70
C ARG A 408 -7.07 -16.40 3.49
N SER A 409 -7.46 -17.25 4.42
CA SER A 409 -7.28 -18.70 4.34
C SER A 409 -8.60 -19.47 4.07
N GLY A 410 -9.67 -18.74 3.81
CA GLY A 410 -11.02 -19.21 3.53
C GLY A 410 -11.75 -18.20 2.63
N LYS A 411 -13.02 -17.93 2.92
CA LYS A 411 -13.83 -17.05 2.09
C LYS A 411 -13.56 -15.56 2.32
N TYR A 412 -13.22 -15.16 3.55
CA TYR A 412 -13.15 -13.76 3.97
C TYR A 412 -11.76 -13.36 4.43
N VAL A 413 -11.40 -12.12 4.14
CA VAL A 413 -10.19 -11.48 4.66
C VAL A 413 -10.38 -11.18 6.14
N LYS A 414 -9.34 -11.44 6.92
CA LYS A 414 -9.28 -11.24 8.37
C LYS A 414 -7.99 -10.54 8.73
N VAL A 415 -7.98 -9.82 9.85
CA VAL A 415 -6.79 -9.16 10.39
C VAL A 415 -6.23 -9.95 11.55
N TYR A 416 -4.94 -10.21 11.50
CA TYR A 416 -4.19 -10.91 12.52
C TYR A 416 -3.10 -10.04 13.12
N CYS A 417 -2.64 -10.43 14.29
CA CYS A 417 -1.52 -9.82 15.00
C CYS A 417 -0.58 -10.89 15.54
N ILE A 418 0.69 -10.54 15.61
CA ILE A 418 1.72 -11.29 16.34
C ILE A 418 2.56 -10.33 17.16
N GLU A 419 3.12 -10.82 18.27
CA GLU A 419 4.21 -10.14 18.96
C GLU A 419 5.52 -10.35 18.19
N VAL A 420 6.31 -9.28 18.06
CA VAL A 420 7.60 -9.33 17.34
C VAL A 420 8.59 -10.21 18.08
N LYS A 421 9.33 -11.01 17.32
CA LYS A 421 10.44 -11.81 17.80
C LYS A 421 11.77 -11.13 17.41
N GLU A 422 12.68 -11.05 18.38
CA GLU A 422 14.05 -10.57 18.19
C GLU A 422 14.96 -11.55 17.42
#